data_2e900538ec272bcbff78af678c2eb9e3
#
_entry.id   2e900538ec272bcbff78af678c2eb9e3
#
_cell.length_a   1.000
_cell.length_b   1.000
_cell.length_c   1.000
_cell.angle_alpha   90.00
_cell.angle_beta   90.00
_cell.angle_gamma   90.00
#
_symmetry.space_group_name_H-M   'P 1'
#
loop_
_entity.id
_entity.type
_entity.pdbx_description
1 polymer ?
#
loop_
_entity_poly.entity_id
_entity_poly.type
_entity_poly.pdbx_seq_one_letter_code
_entity_poly.pdbx_strand_id
1 'polypeptide(L)'
;FVITKPQAETAVTLVVCLGAFVLAEGTSLQVSGILAVVVAGLTFGQYGTGRISLSALHSVHAFWDALGYLANTTIFFVSGLIMAYKAFQYDQYIDARDWALVVALYLALHAIRALTLALAYPVLAYRGYGLGWRELA
;
A
#
# COMPACT_ATOMS: atom_id res chain seq x y z
N PHE A 1 4.56 29.29 -13.29
CA PHE A 1 5.43 28.28 -13.97
C PHE A 1 4.54 27.09 -14.29
N VAL A 2 4.01 27.02 -15.51
CA VAL A 2 3.18 25.88 -15.93
C VAL A 2 4.14 24.83 -16.50
N ILE A 3 4.42 23.79 -15.76
CA ILE A 3 5.19 22.63 -16.23
C ILE A 3 4.26 21.85 -17.16
N THR A 4 4.43 21.99 -18.45
CA THR A 4 3.55 21.39 -19.48
C THR A 4 3.97 19.99 -19.95
N LYS A 5 4.98 19.40 -19.31
CA LYS A 5 5.46 18.06 -19.68
C LYS A 5 4.97 17.02 -18.66
N PRO A 6 4.21 15.99 -19.07
CA PRO A 6 3.70 14.94 -18.17
C PRO A 6 4.77 14.29 -17.29
N GLN A 7 5.97 14.11 -17.84
CA GLN A 7 7.12 13.54 -17.13
C GLN A 7 7.58 14.41 -15.96
N ALA A 8 7.54 15.74 -16.10
CA ALA A 8 7.96 16.65 -15.06
C ALA A 8 6.90 16.70 -13.91
N GLU A 9 5.61 16.62 -14.24
CA GLU A 9 4.55 16.53 -13.25
C GLU A 9 4.66 15.22 -12.44
N THR A 10 4.94 14.09 -13.10
CA THR A 10 5.20 12.81 -12.43
C THR A 10 6.44 12.88 -11.52
N ALA A 11 7.52 13.50 -11.99
CA ALA A 11 8.73 13.66 -11.17
C ALA A 11 8.47 14.51 -9.92
N VAL A 12 7.66 15.56 -10.04
CA VAL A 12 7.26 16.39 -8.88
C VAL A 12 6.51 15.57 -7.84
N THR A 13 5.55 14.71 -8.25
CA THR A 13 4.84 13.85 -7.29
C THR A 13 5.79 12.91 -6.54
N LEU A 14 6.77 12.35 -7.25
CA LEU A 14 7.79 11.48 -6.64
C LEU A 14 8.66 12.25 -5.64
N VAL A 15 9.15 13.44 -6.03
CA VAL A 15 9.97 14.28 -5.15
C VAL A 15 9.20 14.70 -3.90
N VAL A 16 7.93 15.02 -4.02
CA VAL A 16 7.07 15.38 -2.87
C VAL A 16 6.91 14.19 -1.93
N CYS A 17 6.65 12.99 -2.45
CA CYS A 17 6.52 11.79 -1.62
C CYS A 17 7.82 11.42 -0.91
N LEU A 18 8.95 11.40 -1.62
CA LEU A 18 10.26 11.11 -1.02
C LEU A 18 10.68 12.21 -0.05
N GLY A 19 10.42 13.48 -0.39
CA GLY A 19 10.69 14.63 0.49
C GLY A 19 9.88 14.54 1.78
N ALA A 20 8.60 14.21 1.72
CA ALA A 20 7.77 14.02 2.90
C ALA A 20 8.31 12.89 3.80
N PHE A 21 8.74 11.78 3.21
CA PHE A 21 9.36 10.67 3.93
C PHE A 21 10.64 11.10 4.65
N VAL A 22 11.59 11.69 3.91
CA VAL A 22 12.88 12.10 4.45
C VAL A 22 12.73 13.19 5.51
N LEU A 23 11.83 14.15 5.32
CA LEU A 23 11.55 15.19 6.30
C LEU A 23 10.94 14.62 7.58
N ALA A 24 10.06 13.63 7.48
CA ALA A 24 9.42 13.02 8.64
C ALA A 24 10.41 12.18 9.47
N GLU A 25 11.22 11.37 8.82
CA GLU A 25 12.19 10.51 9.52
C GLU A 25 13.51 11.21 9.85
N GLY A 26 13.95 12.16 8.99
CA GLY A 26 15.22 12.88 9.15
C GLY A 26 15.18 14.04 10.14
N THR A 27 14.00 14.45 10.60
CA THR A 27 13.86 15.54 11.57
C THR A 27 13.66 15.00 12.98
N SER A 28 13.97 15.83 13.97
CA SER A 28 13.75 15.54 15.41
C SER A 28 12.28 15.32 15.81
N LEU A 29 11.35 15.42 14.86
CA LEU A 29 9.91 15.21 15.07
C LEU A 29 9.54 13.75 15.36
N GLN A 30 10.42 12.80 15.04
CA GLN A 30 10.22 11.35 15.24
C GLN A 30 8.84 10.84 14.73
N VAL A 31 8.38 11.39 13.62
CA VAL A 31 7.13 10.99 12.98
C VAL A 31 7.41 9.91 11.94
N SER A 32 6.54 8.90 11.87
CA SER A 32 6.65 7.85 10.86
C SER A 32 6.62 8.41 9.43
N GLY A 33 7.70 8.18 8.67
CA GLY A 33 7.79 8.59 7.27
C GLY A 33 6.69 7.99 6.40
N ILE A 34 6.28 6.75 6.71
CA ILE A 34 5.17 6.08 6.02
C ILE A 34 3.86 6.86 6.22
N LEU A 35 3.59 7.29 7.46
CA LEU A 35 2.37 8.06 7.76
C LEU A 35 2.39 9.41 7.03
N ALA A 36 3.54 10.07 6.99
CA ALA A 36 3.72 11.34 6.28
C ALA A 36 3.43 11.20 4.77
N VAL A 37 3.92 10.13 4.14
CA VAL A 37 3.65 9.86 2.72
C VAL A 37 2.18 9.55 2.47
N VAL A 38 1.51 8.78 3.35
CA VAL A 38 0.07 8.51 3.23
C VAL A 38 -0.74 9.81 3.31
N VAL A 39 -0.46 10.67 4.29
CA VAL A 39 -1.13 11.96 4.43
C VAL A 39 -0.86 12.86 3.23
N ALA A 40 0.38 12.92 2.75
CA ALA A 40 0.74 13.65 1.55
C ALA A 40 -0.03 13.15 0.31
N GLY A 41 -0.13 11.83 0.14
CA GLY A 41 -0.88 11.20 -0.94
C GLY A 41 -2.37 11.51 -0.90
N LEU A 42 -3.00 11.41 0.28
CA LEU A 42 -4.41 11.75 0.47
C LEU A 42 -4.68 13.25 0.19
N THR A 43 -3.81 14.12 0.69
CA THR A 43 -3.91 15.57 0.45
C THR A 43 -3.77 15.89 -1.04
N PHE A 44 -2.79 15.24 -1.70
CA PHE A 44 -2.58 15.41 -3.12
C PHE A 44 -3.76 14.87 -3.95
N GLY A 45 -4.34 13.74 -3.57
CA GLY A 45 -5.54 13.17 -4.20
C GLY A 45 -6.75 14.10 -4.12
N GLN A 46 -6.92 14.82 -3.00
CA GLN A 46 -8.06 15.73 -2.82
C GLN A 46 -7.87 17.10 -3.49
N TYR A 47 -6.67 17.66 -3.39
CA TYR A 47 -6.41 19.05 -3.81
C TYR A 47 -5.51 19.18 -5.04
N GLY A 48 -4.74 18.15 -5.37
CA GLY A 48 -3.75 18.17 -6.44
C GLY A 48 -4.31 17.80 -7.81
N THR A 49 -5.30 16.91 -7.87
CA THR A 49 -5.85 16.40 -9.14
C THR A 49 -6.45 17.50 -10.04
N GLY A 50 -7.02 18.55 -9.46
CA GLY A 50 -7.54 19.68 -10.22
C GLY A 50 -6.47 20.63 -10.78
N ARG A 51 -5.21 20.46 -10.41
CA ARG A 51 -4.07 21.30 -10.86
C ARG A 51 -3.14 20.60 -11.83
N ILE A 52 -3.31 19.28 -12.02
CA ILE A 52 -2.59 18.49 -13.00
C ILE A 52 -3.31 18.57 -14.34
N SER A 53 -2.54 18.67 -15.42
CA SER A 53 -3.11 18.61 -16.78
C SER A 53 -3.73 17.21 -17.04
N LEU A 54 -4.87 17.16 -17.72
CA LEU A 54 -5.55 15.90 -18.05
C LEU A 54 -4.64 14.92 -18.80
N SER A 55 -3.72 15.43 -19.63
CA SER A 55 -2.74 14.63 -20.34
C SER A 55 -1.66 14.04 -19.41
N ALA A 56 -1.31 14.73 -18.33
CA ALA A 56 -0.33 14.24 -17.37
C ALA A 56 -0.97 13.29 -16.34
N LEU A 57 -2.23 13.44 -16.04
CA LEU A 57 -2.95 12.62 -15.06
C LEU A 57 -2.84 11.13 -15.41
N HIS A 58 -3.08 10.76 -16.67
CA HIS A 58 -2.92 9.38 -17.13
C HIS A 58 -1.49 8.86 -16.96
N SER A 59 -0.49 9.68 -17.26
CA SER A 59 0.92 9.29 -17.11
C SER A 59 1.31 9.14 -15.63
N VAL A 60 0.81 10.02 -14.76
CA VAL A 60 1.03 9.94 -13.31
C VAL A 60 0.42 8.66 -12.74
N HIS A 61 -0.83 8.34 -13.09
CA HIS A 61 -1.48 7.11 -12.65
C HIS A 61 -0.72 5.87 -13.14
N ALA A 62 -0.40 5.79 -14.44
CA ALA A 62 0.34 4.66 -15.01
C ALA A 62 1.71 4.46 -14.35
N PHE A 63 2.41 5.55 -14.02
CA PHE A 63 3.69 5.48 -13.30
C PHE A 63 3.52 4.92 -11.88
N TRP A 64 2.56 5.43 -11.11
CA TRP A 64 2.34 4.99 -9.74
C TRP A 64 1.82 3.55 -9.69
N ASP A 65 0.98 3.13 -10.63
CA ASP A 65 0.52 1.75 -10.76
C ASP A 65 1.68 0.80 -11.06
N ALA A 66 2.56 1.17 -12.01
CA ALA A 66 3.75 0.39 -12.32
C ALA A 66 4.73 0.31 -11.14
N LEU A 67 4.95 1.43 -10.45
CA LEU A 67 5.81 1.48 -9.27
C LEU A 67 5.25 0.63 -8.14
N GLY A 68 3.93 0.70 -7.90
CA GLY A 68 3.24 -0.12 -6.91
C GLY A 68 3.35 -1.61 -7.22
N TYR A 69 3.17 -2.00 -8.48
CA TYR A 69 3.35 -3.38 -8.91
C TYR A 69 4.79 -3.87 -8.69
N LEU A 70 5.79 -3.08 -9.09
CA LEU A 70 7.20 -3.43 -8.89
C LEU A 70 7.55 -3.55 -7.41
N ALA A 71 7.13 -2.58 -6.59
CA ALA A 71 7.37 -2.61 -5.14
C ALA A 71 6.74 -3.85 -4.50
N ASN A 72 5.49 -4.13 -4.83
CA ASN A 72 4.77 -5.29 -4.31
C ASN A 72 5.45 -6.62 -4.71
N THR A 73 5.82 -6.76 -5.98
CA THR A 73 6.54 -7.93 -6.49
C THR A 73 7.89 -8.11 -5.78
N THR A 74 8.63 -7.02 -5.60
CA THR A 74 9.92 -7.04 -4.91
C THR A 74 9.77 -7.46 -3.45
N ILE A 75 8.77 -6.94 -2.73
CA ILE A 75 8.50 -7.30 -1.34
C ILE A 75 8.18 -8.79 -1.22
N PHE A 76 7.30 -9.32 -2.08
CA PHE A 76 6.97 -10.75 -2.06
C PHE A 76 8.17 -11.62 -2.41
N PHE A 77 8.97 -11.23 -3.40
CA PHE A 77 10.16 -11.96 -3.78
C PHE A 77 11.18 -12.03 -2.64
N VAL A 78 11.51 -10.86 -2.04
CA VAL A 78 12.47 -10.78 -0.93
C VAL A 78 11.95 -11.53 0.30
N SER A 79 10.65 -11.39 0.62
CA SER A 79 10.02 -12.13 1.72
C SER A 79 10.12 -13.63 1.51
N GLY A 80 9.81 -14.12 0.30
CA GLY A 80 9.93 -15.54 -0.04
C GLY A 80 11.37 -16.03 0.09
N LEU A 81 12.35 -15.25 -0.37
CA LEU A 81 13.77 -15.58 -0.25
C LEU A 81 14.22 -15.67 1.22
N ILE A 82 13.82 -14.72 2.05
CA ILE A 82 14.14 -14.72 3.48
C ILE A 82 13.48 -15.91 4.18
N MET A 83 12.22 -16.22 3.87
CA MET A 83 11.52 -17.35 4.44
C MET A 83 12.20 -18.67 4.05
N ALA A 84 12.53 -18.84 2.77
CA ALA A 84 13.25 -20.03 2.30
C ALA A 84 14.61 -20.17 3.00
N TYR A 85 15.40 -19.08 3.03
CA TYR A 85 16.70 -19.09 3.70
C TYR A 85 16.59 -19.49 5.18
N LYS A 86 15.62 -18.91 5.90
CA LYS A 86 15.40 -19.24 7.32
C LYS A 86 14.91 -20.68 7.51
N ALA A 87 14.02 -21.18 6.66
CA ALA A 87 13.55 -22.55 6.72
C ALA A 87 14.70 -23.55 6.56
N PHE A 88 15.62 -23.31 5.62
CA PHE A 88 16.78 -24.19 5.41
C PHE A 88 17.84 -24.04 6.52
N GLN A 89 18.03 -22.85 7.06
CA GLN A 89 19.04 -22.62 8.10
C GLN A 89 18.62 -23.18 9.45
N TYR A 90 17.33 -23.20 9.75
CA TYR A 90 16.78 -23.61 11.05
C TYR A 90 15.93 -24.88 10.97
N ASP A 91 16.15 -25.72 9.97
CA ASP A 91 15.41 -26.97 9.75
C ASP A 91 15.35 -27.87 11.01
N GLN A 92 16.40 -27.88 11.84
CA GLN A 92 16.46 -28.65 13.09
C GLN A 92 15.58 -28.11 14.22
N TYR A 93 15.08 -26.88 14.08
CA TYR A 93 14.26 -26.20 15.11
C TYR A 93 12.80 -26.02 14.66
N ILE A 94 12.48 -26.36 13.40
CA ILE A 94 11.13 -26.19 12.86
C ILE A 94 10.38 -27.50 13.04
N ASP A 95 9.43 -27.50 13.96
CA ASP A 95 8.59 -28.66 14.25
C ASP A 95 7.28 -28.63 13.43
N ALA A 96 6.62 -29.79 13.34
CA ALA A 96 5.28 -29.87 12.73
C ALA A 96 4.27 -28.93 13.38
N ARG A 97 4.48 -28.59 14.65
CA ARG A 97 3.69 -27.59 15.39
C ARG A 97 3.81 -26.19 14.80
N ASP A 98 4.99 -25.81 14.33
CA ASP A 98 5.20 -24.47 13.76
C ASP A 98 4.49 -24.32 12.41
N TRP A 99 4.48 -25.37 11.61
CA TRP A 99 3.67 -25.42 10.38
C TRP A 99 2.17 -25.35 10.67
N ALA A 100 1.70 -26.04 11.70
CA ALA A 100 0.31 -25.93 12.11
C ALA A 100 -0.05 -24.51 12.59
N LEU A 101 0.86 -23.83 13.30
CA LEU A 101 0.68 -22.44 13.72
C LEU A 101 0.60 -21.48 12.53
N VAL A 102 1.42 -21.66 11.49
CA VAL A 102 1.36 -20.86 10.26
C VAL A 102 -0.01 -20.99 9.58
N VAL A 103 -0.50 -22.24 9.44
CA VAL A 103 -1.83 -22.50 8.86
C VAL A 103 -2.94 -21.90 9.74
N ALA A 104 -2.85 -22.05 11.05
CA ALA A 104 -3.81 -21.48 11.99
C ALA A 104 -3.83 -19.94 11.92
N LEU A 105 -2.65 -19.30 11.83
CA LEU A 105 -2.52 -17.86 11.66
C LEU A 105 -3.13 -17.39 10.34
N TYR A 106 -2.89 -18.11 9.25
CA TYR A 106 -3.47 -17.82 7.94
C TYR A 106 -5.00 -17.85 7.99
N LEU A 107 -5.58 -18.90 8.57
CA LEU A 107 -7.03 -19.02 8.74
C LEU A 107 -7.59 -17.93 9.65
N ALA A 108 -6.89 -17.60 10.75
CA ALA A 108 -7.29 -16.52 11.65
C ALA A 108 -7.32 -15.16 10.94
N LEU A 109 -6.32 -14.84 10.12
CA LEU A 109 -6.29 -13.60 9.35
C LEU A 109 -7.48 -13.51 8.38
N HIS A 110 -7.82 -14.62 7.71
CA HIS A 110 -8.99 -14.65 6.81
C HIS A 110 -10.30 -14.51 7.57
N ALA A 111 -10.42 -15.13 8.74
CA ALA A 111 -11.59 -14.99 9.61
C ALA A 111 -11.75 -13.54 10.10
N ILE A 112 -10.66 -12.90 10.53
CA ILE A 112 -10.67 -11.49 10.96
C ILE A 112 -11.07 -10.59 9.79
N ARG A 113 -10.52 -10.82 8.59
CA ARG A 113 -10.89 -10.06 7.38
C ARG A 113 -12.38 -10.20 7.06
N ALA A 114 -12.90 -11.43 7.06
CA ALA A 114 -14.32 -11.69 6.84
C ALA A 114 -15.20 -11.01 7.89
N LEU A 115 -14.81 -11.09 9.16
CA LEU A 115 -15.51 -10.44 10.27
C LEU A 115 -15.50 -8.91 10.11
N THR A 116 -14.37 -8.33 9.77
CA THR A 116 -14.25 -6.87 9.54
C THR A 116 -15.16 -6.41 8.41
N LEU A 117 -15.19 -7.15 7.29
CA LEU A 117 -16.07 -6.85 6.18
C LEU A 117 -17.55 -7.00 6.56
N ALA A 118 -17.89 -8.05 7.31
CA ALA A 118 -19.26 -8.27 7.79
C ALA A 118 -19.74 -7.15 8.72
N LEU A 119 -18.86 -6.68 9.63
CA LEU A 119 -19.16 -5.56 10.51
C LEU A 119 -19.24 -4.21 9.79
N ALA A 120 -18.41 -4.02 8.77
CA ALA A 120 -18.42 -2.81 7.94
C ALA A 120 -19.61 -2.77 6.96
N TYR A 121 -20.13 -3.93 6.58
CA TYR A 121 -21.20 -4.05 5.60
C TYR A 121 -22.44 -3.18 5.90
N PRO A 122 -23.03 -3.18 7.11
CA PRO A 122 -24.20 -2.35 7.39
C PRO A 122 -23.91 -0.86 7.24
N VAL A 123 -22.70 -0.42 7.59
CA VAL A 123 -22.30 0.98 7.46
C VAL A 123 -22.12 1.36 5.98
N LEU A 124 -21.50 0.50 5.19
CA LEU A 124 -21.29 0.71 3.76
C LEU A 124 -22.62 0.62 2.98
N ALA A 125 -23.52 -0.28 3.36
CA ALA A 125 -24.82 -0.41 2.72
C ALA A 125 -25.75 0.78 3.00
N TYR A 126 -25.72 1.33 4.23
CA TYR A 126 -26.57 2.47 4.62
C TYR A 126 -26.02 3.84 4.24
N ARG A 127 -24.69 4.00 4.14
CA ARG A 127 -24.03 5.28 3.83
C ARG A 127 -23.22 5.29 2.54
N GLY A 128 -23.05 4.14 1.89
CA GLY A 128 -22.28 4.00 0.66
C GLY A 128 -23.14 3.92 -0.59
N TYR A 129 -22.51 3.85 -1.74
CA TYR A 129 -23.11 3.79 -3.09
C TYR A 129 -23.81 2.46 -3.41
N GLY A 130 -24.48 1.80 -2.44
CA GLY A 130 -25.25 0.59 -2.72
C GLY A 130 -24.40 -0.58 -3.22
N LEU A 131 -23.26 -0.83 -2.59
CA LEU A 131 -22.38 -1.97 -2.93
C LEU A 131 -23.13 -3.29 -2.81
N GLY A 132 -23.33 -3.97 -3.94
CA GLY A 132 -23.94 -5.29 -4.00
C GLY A 132 -22.97 -6.37 -3.48
N TRP A 133 -23.51 -7.47 -3.01
CA TRP A 133 -22.72 -8.64 -2.53
C TRP A 133 -21.67 -9.15 -3.52
N ARG A 134 -21.85 -8.87 -4.82
CA ARG A 134 -20.93 -9.29 -5.90
C ARG A 134 -19.63 -8.49 -5.96
N GLU A 135 -19.57 -7.33 -5.33
CA GLU A 135 -18.38 -6.46 -5.34
C GLU A 135 -17.50 -6.66 -4.10
N LEU A 136 -17.93 -7.51 -3.16
CA LEU A 136 -17.22 -7.82 -1.92
C LEU A 136 -16.42 -9.15 -1.96
N ALA A 137 -16.61 -9.93 -3.02
CA ALA A 137 -15.89 -11.20 -3.26
C ALA A 137 -14.68 -10.98 -4.15
#